data_e81e4e56d0e2a1352a87959c572e934e
#
_entry.id   e81e4e56d0e2a1352a87959c572e934e
#
_cell.length_a   1.000
_cell.length_b   1.000
_cell.length_c   1.000
_cell.angle_alpha   90.00
_cell.angle_beta   90.00
_cell.angle_gamma   90.00
#
_symmetry.space_group_name_H-M   'P 1'
#
loop_
_entity.id
_entity.type
_entity.pdbx_description
1 polymer ?
#
loop_
_entity_poly.entity_id
_entity_poly.type
_entity_poly.pdbx_seq_one_letter_code
_entity_poly.pdbx_strand_id
1 'polypeptide(L)'
;MNNNHAHMNGNSTAHGRVRPASHAGSWYSDTPTELDQQLSGWLSAAGSNIGSARAIISPRPLGSFKIVPILVGSLSTTRQQFYGRIFANYIADPTNLFVISSDFCHWGQRFRYTPMESTGARPIHEQITTLDKQGMDVISSLDPSIFNEYLKKTQNTICGRNPICVLLQAFDHYRQTSNPSAELRFLKYAQSNKVRSMTDSSVSYAAGALFINPRN
;
A
#
# COMPACT_ATOMS: atom_id res chain seq x y z
N MET A 1 -1.87 -58.57 12.30
CA MET A 1 -2.47 -58.67 10.96
C MET A 1 -3.88 -58.13 11.07
N ASN A 2 -4.14 -56.89 10.71
CA ASN A 2 -5.44 -56.35 10.39
C ASN A 2 -5.21 -55.06 9.58
N ASN A 3 -5.36 -55.19 8.27
CA ASN A 3 -5.38 -54.13 7.32
C ASN A 3 -6.75 -53.43 7.37
N ASN A 4 -6.80 -52.16 7.76
CA ASN A 4 -7.96 -51.31 7.50
C ASN A 4 -7.62 -50.37 6.35
N HIS A 5 -8.01 -50.72 5.14
CA HIS A 5 -8.12 -49.84 4.00
C HIS A 5 -9.34 -48.92 4.19
N ALA A 6 -9.10 -47.64 4.49
CA ALA A 6 -10.13 -46.64 4.39
C ALA A 6 -10.27 -46.19 2.93
N HIS A 7 -11.42 -46.49 2.32
CA HIS A 7 -11.84 -45.94 1.04
C HIS A 7 -11.99 -44.42 1.14
N MET A 8 -11.13 -43.69 0.44
CA MET A 8 -11.34 -42.26 0.18
C MET A 8 -12.36 -42.15 -0.97
N ASN A 9 -13.59 -41.81 -0.63
CA ASN A 9 -14.57 -41.33 -1.60
C ASN A 9 -14.20 -39.92 -2.05
N GLY A 10 -13.73 -39.77 -3.28
CA GLY A 10 -13.46 -38.50 -3.91
C GLY A 10 -14.75 -37.79 -4.29
N ASN A 11 -15.15 -36.79 -3.52
CA ASN A 11 -16.01 -35.71 -3.97
C ASN A 11 -15.17 -34.44 -3.97
N SER A 12 -14.51 -34.18 -5.11
CA SER A 12 -13.77 -32.94 -5.39
C SER A 12 -14.77 -31.82 -5.71
N THR A 13 -15.37 -31.22 -4.69
CA THR A 13 -15.93 -29.88 -4.81
C THR A 13 -14.74 -28.91 -4.82
N ALA A 14 -14.65 -28.08 -5.85
CA ALA A 14 -13.63 -27.05 -5.98
C ALA A 14 -13.78 -26.02 -4.84
N HIS A 15 -13.31 -26.34 -3.65
CA HIS A 15 -13.10 -25.39 -2.57
C HIS A 15 -11.88 -24.57 -2.94
N GLY A 16 -12.10 -23.31 -3.32
CA GLY A 16 -11.02 -22.33 -3.52
C GLY A 16 -10.08 -22.40 -2.30
N ARG A 17 -8.77 -22.40 -2.54
CA ARG A 17 -7.78 -22.40 -1.47
C ARG A 17 -7.96 -21.13 -0.64
N VAL A 18 -8.50 -21.25 0.56
CA VAL A 18 -8.63 -20.16 1.52
C VAL A 18 -7.30 -20.02 2.26
N ARG A 19 -6.68 -18.84 2.17
CA ARG A 19 -5.49 -18.52 2.96
C ARG A 19 -5.92 -18.28 4.41
N PRO A 20 -5.29 -18.91 5.41
CA PRO A 20 -5.56 -18.62 6.82
C PRO A 20 -5.30 -17.15 7.16
N ALA A 21 -6.14 -16.58 8.02
CA ALA A 21 -6.00 -15.21 8.53
C ALA A 21 -4.91 -15.15 9.62
N SER A 22 -3.64 -15.29 9.22
CA SER A 22 -2.49 -15.44 10.13
C SER A 22 -2.22 -14.23 11.03
N HIS A 23 -2.87 -13.10 10.80
CA HIS A 23 -2.72 -11.87 11.58
C HIS A 23 -3.96 -11.51 12.42
N ALA A 24 -5.01 -12.32 12.35
CA ALA A 24 -6.18 -12.17 13.21
C ALA A 24 -5.76 -12.33 14.68
N GLY A 25 -6.31 -11.51 15.58
CA GLY A 25 -5.95 -11.46 17.00
C GLY A 25 -4.62 -10.73 17.30
N SER A 26 -3.83 -10.38 16.27
CA SER A 26 -2.55 -9.66 16.47
C SER A 26 -2.50 -8.29 15.77
N TRP A 27 -2.99 -8.19 14.54
CA TRP A 27 -3.01 -6.95 13.77
C TRP A 27 -4.42 -6.34 13.71
N TYR A 28 -5.43 -7.17 13.82
CA TYR A 28 -6.85 -6.80 13.83
C TYR A 28 -7.62 -7.83 14.67
N SER A 29 -8.84 -7.47 15.12
CA SER A 29 -9.66 -8.39 15.92
C SER A 29 -9.95 -9.68 15.16
N ASP A 30 -9.82 -10.83 15.84
CA ASP A 30 -10.25 -12.13 15.33
C ASP A 30 -11.75 -12.39 15.53
N THR A 31 -12.43 -11.49 16.24
CA THR A 31 -13.87 -11.52 16.45
C THR A 31 -14.58 -10.79 15.30
N PRO A 32 -15.35 -11.49 14.42
CA PRO A 32 -15.94 -10.88 13.22
C PRO A 32 -16.81 -9.65 13.52
N THR A 33 -17.65 -9.72 14.55
CA THR A 33 -18.53 -8.61 14.96
C THR A 33 -17.76 -7.39 15.43
N GLU A 34 -16.72 -7.57 16.21
CA GLU A 34 -15.86 -6.46 16.67
C GLU A 34 -15.13 -5.82 15.50
N LEU A 35 -14.57 -6.65 14.62
CA LEU A 35 -13.87 -6.17 13.43
C LEU A 35 -14.81 -5.38 12.51
N ASP A 36 -16.03 -5.86 12.29
CA ASP A 36 -17.06 -5.18 11.50
C ASP A 36 -17.45 -3.83 12.12
N GLN A 37 -17.65 -3.76 13.44
CA GLN A 37 -17.93 -2.53 14.15
C GLN A 37 -16.79 -1.51 14.04
N GLN A 38 -15.54 -1.94 14.20
CA GLN A 38 -14.36 -1.10 14.06
C GLN A 38 -14.28 -0.53 12.63
N LEU A 39 -14.43 -1.39 11.61
CA LEU A 39 -14.37 -0.99 10.21
C LEU A 39 -15.51 -0.02 9.84
N SER A 40 -16.74 -0.34 10.23
CA SER A 40 -17.92 0.49 9.99
C SER A 40 -17.80 1.84 10.69
N GLY A 41 -17.27 1.87 11.91
CA GLY A 41 -16.99 3.11 12.65
C GLY A 41 -15.96 3.98 11.95
N TRP A 42 -14.86 3.41 11.46
CA TRP A 42 -13.83 4.16 10.74
C TRP A 42 -14.32 4.67 9.39
N LEU A 43 -15.09 3.87 8.65
CA LEU A 43 -15.69 4.30 7.37
C LEU A 43 -16.68 5.46 7.58
N SER A 44 -17.52 5.38 8.62
CA SER A 44 -18.44 6.45 8.97
C SER A 44 -17.71 7.73 9.37
N ALA A 45 -16.62 7.61 10.15
CA ALA A 45 -15.81 8.75 10.56
C ALA A 45 -15.02 9.39 9.39
N ALA A 46 -14.72 8.64 8.34
CA ALA A 46 -14.03 9.16 7.14
C ALA A 46 -14.93 10.10 6.32
N GLY A 47 -16.25 10.00 6.46
CA GLY A 47 -17.21 10.83 5.72
C GLY A 47 -17.27 10.55 4.22
N SER A 48 -18.21 11.20 3.53
CA SER A 48 -18.44 11.00 2.08
C SER A 48 -17.74 12.03 1.16
N ASN A 49 -17.01 12.99 1.72
CA ASN A 49 -16.51 14.16 0.99
C ASN A 49 -15.18 13.93 0.24
N ILE A 50 -14.70 12.70 0.17
CA ILE A 50 -13.38 12.41 -0.42
C ILE A 50 -13.43 12.36 -1.95
N GLY A 51 -14.61 12.14 -2.55
CA GLY A 51 -14.79 11.94 -4.00
C GLY A 51 -14.48 10.50 -4.42
N SER A 52 -14.58 10.21 -5.73
CA SER A 52 -14.36 8.87 -6.29
C SER A 52 -12.87 8.67 -6.60
N ALA A 53 -12.16 8.01 -5.69
CA ALA A 53 -10.76 7.67 -5.89
C ALA A 53 -10.60 6.56 -6.96
N ARG A 54 -9.55 6.66 -7.78
CA ARG A 54 -9.16 5.68 -8.81
C ARG A 54 -8.05 4.73 -8.35
N ALA A 55 -7.27 5.16 -7.37
CA ALA A 55 -6.33 4.32 -6.66
C ALA A 55 -6.21 4.78 -5.22
N ILE A 56 -5.99 3.84 -4.33
CA ILE A 56 -5.73 4.09 -2.92
C ILE A 56 -4.46 3.37 -2.48
N ILE A 57 -3.76 4.00 -1.54
CA ILE A 57 -2.66 3.40 -0.80
C ILE A 57 -3.19 3.19 0.62
N SER A 58 -3.53 1.96 0.98
CA SER A 58 -4.21 1.65 2.24
C SER A 58 -3.99 0.19 2.63
N PRO A 59 -4.06 -0.14 3.90
CA PRO A 59 -3.99 -1.52 4.36
C PRO A 59 -5.27 -2.35 4.11
N ARG A 60 -6.39 -1.82 3.54
CA ARG A 60 -7.65 -2.59 3.41
C ARG A 60 -8.57 -2.24 2.22
N PRO A 61 -9.37 -3.24 1.70
CA PRO A 61 -10.34 -3.09 0.61
C PRO A 61 -11.83 -2.98 1.06
N LEU A 62 -12.71 -2.62 0.12
CA LEU A 62 -14.10 -2.18 0.29
C LEU A 62 -15.11 -3.02 -0.54
N GLY A 63 -16.29 -3.39 0.03
CA GLY A 63 -17.52 -3.79 -0.67
C GLY A 63 -17.50 -5.08 -1.50
N SER A 64 -18.60 -5.40 -2.21
CA SER A 64 -18.70 -6.54 -3.12
C SER A 64 -18.20 -6.20 -4.53
N PHE A 65 -17.05 -6.71 -4.93
CA PHE A 65 -16.43 -6.51 -6.25
C PHE A 65 -15.53 -7.71 -6.58
N LYS A 66 -15.09 -7.82 -7.83
CA LYS A 66 -14.10 -8.84 -8.21
C LYS A 66 -12.71 -8.39 -7.81
N ILE A 67 -11.98 -9.23 -7.07
CA ILE A 67 -10.59 -8.97 -6.68
C ILE A 67 -9.65 -9.69 -7.64
N VAL A 68 -8.67 -8.94 -8.16
CA VAL A 68 -7.53 -9.50 -8.89
C VAL A 68 -6.30 -9.32 -8.01
N PRO A 69 -5.89 -10.35 -7.24
CA PRO A 69 -4.74 -10.25 -6.37
C PRO A 69 -3.44 -10.27 -7.17
N ILE A 70 -2.57 -9.29 -6.95
CA ILE A 70 -1.29 -9.17 -7.62
C ILE A 70 -0.19 -9.09 -6.57
N LEU A 71 0.68 -10.11 -6.55
CA LEU A 71 1.86 -10.12 -5.69
C LEU A 71 3.04 -9.49 -6.45
N VAL A 72 3.53 -8.35 -5.96
CA VAL A 72 4.61 -7.60 -6.58
C VAL A 72 5.91 -7.87 -5.82
N GLY A 73 6.87 -8.50 -6.50
CA GLY A 73 8.23 -8.71 -5.99
C GLY A 73 9.15 -7.51 -6.24
N SER A 74 10.46 -7.72 -6.07
CA SER A 74 11.46 -6.71 -6.42
C SER A 74 11.53 -6.50 -7.94
N LEU A 75 11.44 -5.25 -8.37
CA LEU A 75 11.40 -4.88 -9.78
C LEU A 75 12.54 -3.90 -10.12
N SER A 76 13.23 -4.17 -11.23
CA SER A 76 14.06 -3.14 -11.87
C SER A 76 13.18 -2.04 -12.49
N THR A 77 13.75 -0.86 -12.73
CA THR A 77 13.05 0.25 -13.40
C THR A 77 12.44 -0.18 -14.74
N THR A 78 13.16 -0.97 -15.54
CA THR A 78 12.65 -1.51 -16.80
C THR A 78 11.42 -2.39 -16.61
N ARG A 79 11.41 -3.22 -15.56
CA ARG A 79 10.23 -4.05 -15.25
C ARG A 79 9.08 -3.24 -14.69
N GLN A 80 9.34 -2.20 -13.90
CA GLN A 80 8.31 -1.26 -13.45
C GLN A 80 7.63 -0.60 -14.66
N GLN A 81 8.40 -0.13 -15.65
CA GLN A 81 7.89 0.44 -16.90
C GLN A 81 7.09 -0.58 -17.71
N PHE A 82 7.59 -1.82 -17.82
CA PHE A 82 6.89 -2.88 -18.54
C PHE A 82 5.49 -3.15 -17.95
N TYR A 83 5.41 -3.33 -16.62
CA TYR A 83 4.13 -3.55 -15.94
C TYR A 83 3.27 -2.29 -15.94
N GLY A 84 3.88 -1.10 -15.86
CA GLY A 84 3.16 0.17 -16.01
C GLY A 84 2.40 0.24 -17.33
N ARG A 85 3.02 -0.14 -18.46
CA ARG A 85 2.34 -0.22 -19.77
C ARG A 85 1.14 -1.18 -19.76
N ILE A 86 1.28 -2.34 -19.11
CA ILE A 86 0.16 -3.30 -19.01
C ILE A 86 -1.00 -2.68 -18.22
N PHE A 87 -0.71 -2.05 -17.07
CA PHE A 87 -1.73 -1.49 -16.18
C PHE A 87 -2.30 -0.14 -16.64
N ALA A 88 -1.67 0.53 -17.61
CA ALA A 88 -2.15 1.80 -18.15
C ALA A 88 -3.60 1.71 -18.68
N ASN A 89 -3.95 0.62 -19.36
CA ASN A 89 -5.30 0.41 -19.87
C ASN A 89 -6.32 0.20 -18.74
N TYR A 90 -5.90 -0.46 -17.66
CA TYR A 90 -6.76 -0.69 -16.49
C TYR A 90 -6.96 0.57 -15.66
N ILE A 91 -5.94 1.42 -15.53
CA ILE A 91 -6.08 2.69 -14.81
C ILE A 91 -6.91 3.70 -15.62
N ALA A 92 -6.94 3.59 -16.95
CA ALA A 92 -7.80 4.38 -17.82
C ALA A 92 -9.28 4.04 -17.66
N ASP A 93 -9.62 2.78 -17.40
CA ASP A 93 -11.00 2.31 -17.23
C ASP A 93 -11.55 2.71 -15.84
N PRO A 94 -12.62 3.56 -15.78
CA PRO A 94 -13.19 4.04 -14.52
C PRO A 94 -13.86 2.96 -13.66
N THR A 95 -14.06 1.75 -14.18
CA THR A 95 -14.63 0.64 -13.41
C THR A 95 -13.61 -0.08 -12.54
N ASN A 96 -12.32 0.18 -12.76
CA ASN A 96 -11.23 -0.41 -11.98
C ASN A 96 -10.78 0.49 -10.82
N LEU A 97 -10.54 -0.12 -9.66
CA LEU A 97 -9.90 0.51 -8.50
C LEU A 97 -8.58 -0.20 -8.22
N PHE A 98 -7.50 0.57 -8.12
CA PHE A 98 -6.21 0.06 -7.68
C PHE A 98 -6.08 0.20 -6.16
N VAL A 99 -5.80 -0.88 -5.47
CA VAL A 99 -5.51 -0.89 -4.03
C VAL A 99 -4.05 -1.26 -3.83
N ILE A 100 -3.25 -0.30 -3.40
CA ILE A 100 -1.83 -0.50 -3.13
C ILE A 100 -1.65 -0.70 -1.63
N SER A 101 -1.28 -1.91 -1.23
CA SER A 101 -0.94 -2.21 0.16
C SER A 101 0.49 -1.80 0.45
N SER A 102 0.69 -0.87 1.38
CA SER A 102 2.01 -0.39 1.78
C SER A 102 1.98 0.21 3.17
N ASP A 103 3.03 -0.05 3.93
CA ASP A 103 3.46 0.79 5.04
C ASP A 103 4.62 1.68 4.58
N PHE A 104 4.88 2.76 5.32
CA PHE A 104 5.99 3.67 5.07
C PHE A 104 7.23 3.24 5.86
N CYS A 105 7.96 4.16 6.46
CA CYS A 105 9.23 3.86 7.14
C CYS A 105 9.07 2.78 8.22
N HIS A 106 9.89 1.74 8.13
CA HIS A 106 10.14 0.77 9.19
C HIS A 106 11.45 1.16 9.85
N TRP A 107 11.40 1.91 10.94
CA TRP A 107 12.56 2.43 11.64
C TRP A 107 12.92 1.57 12.85
N GLY A 108 14.21 1.31 13.06
CA GLY A 108 14.74 0.63 14.22
C GLY A 108 15.73 -0.50 13.89
N GLN A 109 16.48 -0.93 14.89
CA GLN A 109 17.51 -1.97 14.72
C GLN A 109 16.95 -3.28 14.17
N ARG A 110 15.74 -3.68 14.60
CA ARG A 110 15.07 -4.89 14.10
C ARG A 110 14.77 -4.85 12.58
N PHE A 111 14.67 -3.66 12.02
CA PHE A 111 14.47 -3.45 10.57
C PHE A 111 15.79 -3.14 9.84
N ARG A 112 16.92 -3.05 10.57
CA ARG A 112 18.23 -2.67 10.07
C ARG A 112 18.20 -1.32 9.33
N TYR A 113 17.37 -0.40 9.82
CA TYR A 113 17.19 0.92 9.23
C TYR A 113 17.00 1.96 10.34
N THR A 114 18.04 2.75 10.57
CA THR A 114 18.10 3.75 11.64
C THR A 114 18.75 5.04 11.15
N PRO A 115 18.22 5.66 10.05
CA PRO A 115 18.78 6.91 9.58
C PRO A 115 18.62 8.00 10.65
N MET A 116 19.66 8.82 10.79
CA MET A 116 19.72 9.94 11.72
C MET A 116 20.26 11.16 10.98
N GLU A 117 19.74 12.32 11.32
CA GLU A 117 20.34 13.59 10.88
C GLU A 117 21.67 13.79 11.61
N SER A 118 22.68 14.25 10.87
CA SER A 118 24.02 14.48 11.42
C SER A 118 24.06 15.51 12.55
N THR A 119 23.10 16.43 12.59
CA THR A 119 23.02 17.47 13.61
C THR A 119 22.37 17.03 14.91
N GLY A 120 21.63 15.90 14.93
CA GLY A 120 20.93 15.39 16.11
C GLY A 120 19.91 16.34 16.76
N ALA A 121 19.60 17.47 16.11
CA ALA A 121 18.85 18.58 16.70
C ALA A 121 17.35 18.29 16.87
N ARG A 122 16.79 17.34 16.09
CA ARG A 122 15.36 17.01 16.12
C ARG A 122 15.10 15.63 16.74
N PRO A 123 13.98 15.44 17.46
CA PRO A 123 13.56 14.12 17.95
C PRO A 123 13.48 13.10 16.80
N ILE A 124 13.84 11.83 17.08
CA ILE A 124 13.90 10.79 16.04
C ILE A 124 12.56 10.61 15.33
N HIS A 125 11.45 10.60 16.06
CA HIS A 125 10.12 10.46 15.46
C HIS A 125 9.75 11.61 14.51
N GLU A 126 10.30 12.81 14.73
CA GLU A 126 10.10 13.95 13.80
C GLU A 126 10.97 13.81 12.56
N GLN A 127 12.18 13.26 12.69
CA GLN A 127 13.04 12.95 11.54
C GLN A 127 12.38 11.87 10.66
N ILE A 128 11.77 10.83 11.26
CA ILE A 128 10.97 9.82 10.56
C ILE A 128 9.80 10.50 9.82
N THR A 129 9.07 11.39 10.51
CA THR A 129 7.96 12.14 9.89
C THR A 129 8.42 12.94 8.69
N THR A 130 9.57 13.60 8.77
CA THR A 130 10.12 14.40 7.66
C THR A 130 10.49 13.50 6.48
N LEU A 131 11.15 12.37 6.75
CA LEU A 131 11.50 11.39 5.72
C LEU A 131 10.26 10.88 5.01
N ASP A 132 9.23 10.47 5.75
CA ASP A 132 8.00 9.94 5.15
C ASP A 132 7.21 11.01 4.40
N LYS A 133 7.15 12.25 4.90
CA LYS A 133 6.52 13.37 4.19
C LYS A 133 7.19 13.64 2.86
N GLN A 134 8.53 13.64 2.80
CA GLN A 134 9.25 13.72 1.52
C GLN A 134 8.86 12.60 0.56
N GLY A 135 8.71 11.36 1.08
CA GLY A 135 8.21 10.23 0.29
C GLY A 135 6.78 10.46 -0.22
N MET A 136 5.89 10.97 0.63
CA MET A 136 4.52 11.31 0.24
C MET A 136 4.48 12.42 -0.83
N ASP A 137 5.29 13.45 -0.67
CA ASP A 137 5.36 14.58 -1.61
C ASP A 137 5.82 14.13 -3.00
N VAL A 138 6.87 13.29 -3.06
CA VAL A 138 7.37 12.79 -4.36
C VAL A 138 6.40 11.77 -5.00
N ILE A 139 5.65 10.98 -4.22
CA ILE A 139 4.59 10.12 -4.75
C ILE A 139 3.44 10.99 -5.30
N SER A 140 3.09 12.06 -4.59
CA SER A 140 2.03 13.01 -5.00
C SER A 140 2.37 13.78 -6.27
N SER A 141 3.65 13.90 -6.64
CA SER A 141 4.06 14.48 -7.92
C SER A 141 3.67 13.64 -9.14
N LEU A 142 3.28 12.38 -8.93
CA LEU A 142 2.94 11.41 -9.98
C LEU A 142 4.08 11.17 -10.99
N ASP A 143 5.33 11.44 -10.58
CA ASP A 143 6.53 11.19 -11.37
C ASP A 143 7.29 9.97 -10.84
N PRO A 144 7.31 8.86 -11.60
CA PRO A 144 7.99 7.63 -11.18
C PRO A 144 9.51 7.80 -11.06
N SER A 145 10.12 8.73 -11.79
CA SER A 145 11.57 8.97 -11.77
C SER A 145 11.97 9.63 -10.46
N ILE A 146 11.23 10.66 -10.04
CA ILE A 146 11.47 11.40 -8.78
C ILE A 146 11.31 10.45 -7.58
N PHE A 147 10.29 9.58 -7.60
CA PHE A 147 10.12 8.59 -6.53
C PHE A 147 11.26 7.56 -6.49
N ASN A 148 11.72 7.08 -7.64
CA ASN A 148 12.88 6.18 -7.71
C ASN A 148 14.18 6.86 -7.20
N GLU A 149 14.38 8.14 -7.49
CA GLU A 149 15.51 8.93 -6.97
C GLU A 149 15.43 9.08 -5.45
N TYR A 150 14.26 9.42 -4.92
CA TYR A 150 14.01 9.46 -3.48
C TYR A 150 14.38 8.13 -2.80
N LEU A 151 13.90 7.00 -3.35
CA LEU A 151 14.20 5.67 -2.79
C LEU A 151 15.70 5.36 -2.83
N LYS A 152 16.40 5.73 -3.91
CA LYS A 152 17.86 5.55 -4.02
C LYS A 152 18.61 6.39 -2.98
N LYS A 153 18.21 7.65 -2.80
CA LYS A 153 18.85 8.60 -1.89
C LYS A 153 18.63 8.23 -0.43
N THR A 154 17.41 7.88 -0.07
CA THR A 154 17.01 7.71 1.34
C THR A 154 17.05 6.27 1.83
N GLN A 155 16.96 5.30 0.92
CA GLN A 155 16.80 3.89 1.23
C GLN A 155 15.58 3.64 2.14
N ASN A 156 14.55 4.53 2.13
CA ASN A 156 13.38 4.40 2.97
C ASN A 156 12.72 3.03 2.78
N THR A 157 12.39 2.41 3.88
CA THR A 157 11.91 1.02 3.96
C THR A 157 10.43 0.87 3.64
N ILE A 158 9.90 1.68 2.73
CA ILE A 158 8.52 1.58 2.22
C ILE A 158 8.32 0.18 1.64
N CYS A 159 7.47 -0.64 2.29
CA CYS A 159 7.31 -2.04 1.88
C CYS A 159 6.61 -2.17 0.51
N GLY A 160 5.67 -1.30 0.21
CA GLY A 160 4.95 -1.21 -1.06
C GLY A 160 5.63 -0.37 -2.15
N ARG A 161 6.93 -0.04 -2.04
CA ARG A 161 7.62 0.80 -3.03
C ARG A 161 7.52 0.29 -4.46
N ASN A 162 7.58 -1.03 -4.68
CA ASN A 162 7.46 -1.60 -6.03
C ASN A 162 6.06 -1.46 -6.63
N PRO A 163 4.95 -1.84 -5.95
CA PRO A 163 3.62 -1.58 -6.48
C PRO A 163 3.30 -0.09 -6.62
N ILE A 164 3.81 0.79 -5.74
CA ILE A 164 3.69 2.24 -5.91
C ILE A 164 4.39 2.67 -7.21
N CYS A 165 5.63 2.21 -7.48
CA CYS A 165 6.32 2.49 -8.74
C CYS A 165 5.51 2.02 -9.97
N VAL A 166 4.91 0.81 -9.91
CA VAL A 166 4.07 0.30 -11.00
C VAL A 166 2.84 1.17 -11.22
N LEU A 167 2.17 1.63 -10.14
CA LEU A 167 1.04 2.55 -10.23
C LEU A 167 1.45 3.87 -10.89
N LEU A 168 2.56 4.47 -10.46
CA LEU A 168 3.08 5.72 -11.03
C LEU A 168 3.43 5.55 -12.51
N GLN A 169 4.07 4.45 -12.91
CA GLN A 169 4.36 4.12 -14.30
C GLN A 169 3.08 3.90 -15.12
N ALA A 170 2.05 3.25 -14.55
CA ALA A 170 0.77 3.05 -15.23
C ALA A 170 0.07 4.38 -15.51
N PHE A 171 0.08 5.28 -14.52
CA PHE A 171 -0.47 6.62 -14.68
C PHE A 171 0.35 7.45 -15.67
N ASP A 172 1.68 7.36 -15.63
CA ASP A 172 2.56 8.07 -16.58
C ASP A 172 2.30 7.67 -18.03
N HIS A 173 2.12 6.38 -18.31
CA HIS A 173 1.73 5.91 -19.63
C HIS A 173 0.33 6.39 -20.05
N TYR A 174 -0.64 6.34 -19.12
CA TYR A 174 -2.01 6.80 -19.40
C TYR A 174 -2.03 8.30 -19.71
N ARG A 175 -1.32 9.12 -18.93
CA ARG A 175 -1.31 10.58 -19.17
C ARG A 175 -0.67 10.98 -20.50
N GLN A 176 0.29 10.20 -21.02
CA GLN A 176 0.92 10.45 -22.32
C GLN A 176 -0.06 10.29 -23.50
N THR A 177 -1.07 9.44 -23.36
CA THR A 177 -2.04 9.16 -24.42
C THR A 177 -3.33 9.97 -24.30
N SER A 178 -3.76 10.30 -23.10
CA SER A 178 -5.09 10.86 -22.83
C SER A 178 -5.06 12.19 -22.06
N ASN A 179 -3.89 12.62 -21.60
CA ASN A 179 -3.66 13.88 -20.86
C ASN A 179 -4.75 14.20 -19.80
N PRO A 180 -5.14 13.26 -18.92
CA PRO A 180 -6.13 13.50 -17.88
C PRO A 180 -5.59 14.48 -16.84
N SER A 181 -6.47 15.21 -16.15
CA SER A 181 -6.08 15.86 -14.91
C SER A 181 -6.08 14.83 -13.77
N ALA A 182 -5.06 14.87 -12.92
CA ALA A 182 -5.00 13.96 -11.79
C ALA A 182 -4.36 14.62 -10.58
N GLU A 183 -4.76 14.14 -9.40
CA GLU A 183 -4.24 14.56 -8.12
C GLU A 183 -4.08 13.34 -7.22
N LEU A 184 -2.89 13.15 -6.62
CA LEU A 184 -2.68 12.17 -5.56
C LEU A 184 -2.50 12.94 -4.24
N ARG A 185 -3.39 12.66 -3.29
CA ARG A 185 -3.37 13.27 -1.96
C ARG A 185 -3.16 12.22 -0.88
N PHE A 186 -2.30 12.54 0.07
CA PHE A 186 -2.23 11.79 1.33
C PHE A 186 -3.18 12.44 2.35
N LEU A 187 -4.10 11.64 2.85
CA LEU A 187 -5.21 12.10 3.70
C LEU A 187 -4.86 11.98 5.19
N LYS A 188 -4.04 11.01 5.56
CA LYS A 188 -3.65 10.76 6.93
C LYS A 188 -2.28 10.11 7.02
N TYR A 189 -1.56 10.45 8.09
CA TYR A 189 -0.27 9.86 8.45
C TYR A 189 -0.22 9.59 9.94
N ALA A 190 0.39 8.46 10.33
CA ALA A 190 0.63 8.11 11.72
C ALA A 190 1.86 7.22 11.85
N GLN A 191 2.44 7.18 13.05
CA GLN A 191 3.48 6.22 13.43
C GLN A 191 2.93 5.28 14.50
N SER A 192 3.35 4.02 14.48
CA SER A 192 2.94 3.05 15.52
C SER A 192 3.42 3.48 16.92
N ASN A 193 4.62 4.06 17.01
CA ASN A 193 5.23 4.54 18.23
C ASN A 193 6.02 5.82 17.98
N LYS A 194 6.09 6.71 18.98
CA LYS A 194 7.05 7.82 19.00
C LYS A 194 8.41 7.31 19.42
N VAL A 195 9.31 7.15 18.47
CA VAL A 195 10.70 6.76 18.72
C VAL A 195 11.42 7.87 19.45
N ARG A 196 12.02 7.55 20.60
CA ARG A 196 12.77 8.48 21.45
C ARG A 196 14.24 8.08 21.60
N SER A 197 14.54 6.81 21.41
CA SER A 197 15.87 6.24 21.57
C SER A 197 16.22 5.23 20.48
N MET A 198 17.48 4.87 20.36
CA MET A 198 17.97 3.88 19.39
C MET A 198 17.49 2.44 19.67
N THR A 199 16.95 2.19 20.87
CA THR A 199 16.36 0.89 21.22
C THR A 199 14.91 0.75 20.81
N ASP A 200 14.26 1.86 20.46
CA ASP A 200 12.86 1.87 20.01
C ASP A 200 12.75 1.42 18.56
N SER A 201 11.52 1.16 18.14
CA SER A 201 11.19 0.90 16.74
C SER A 201 9.80 1.42 16.42
N SER A 202 9.57 1.78 15.16
CA SER A 202 8.28 2.26 14.68
C SER A 202 8.04 1.82 13.23
N VAL A 203 6.78 1.67 12.88
CA VAL A 203 6.31 1.57 11.50
C VAL A 203 5.40 2.75 11.23
N SER A 204 5.57 3.39 10.09
CA SER A 204 4.74 4.52 9.68
C SER A 204 3.64 4.08 8.73
N TYR A 205 2.49 4.71 8.83
CA TYR A 205 1.29 4.45 8.05
C TYR A 205 0.84 5.73 7.36
N ALA A 206 0.52 5.63 6.07
CA ALA A 206 -0.05 6.74 5.32
C ALA A 206 -1.23 6.24 4.47
N ALA A 207 -2.32 7.00 4.45
CA ALA A 207 -3.45 6.74 3.58
C ALA A 207 -3.45 7.78 2.45
N GLY A 208 -3.33 7.30 1.21
CA GLY A 208 -3.33 8.14 0.01
C GLY A 208 -4.43 7.75 -0.96
N ALA A 209 -4.89 8.71 -1.76
CA ALA A 209 -5.88 8.51 -2.79
C ALA A 209 -5.50 9.25 -4.08
N LEU A 210 -5.57 8.54 -5.21
CA LEU A 210 -5.38 9.10 -6.55
C LEU A 210 -6.74 9.36 -7.18
N PHE A 211 -6.95 10.59 -7.60
CA PHE A 211 -8.13 11.07 -8.32
C PHE A 211 -7.73 11.34 -9.77
N ILE A 212 -8.50 10.85 -10.72
CA ILE A 212 -8.27 11.05 -12.15
C ILE A 212 -9.57 11.57 -12.77
N ASN A 213 -9.49 12.75 -13.38
CA ASN A 213 -10.60 13.35 -14.11
C ASN A 213 -10.25 13.30 -15.61
N PRO A 214 -11.00 12.55 -16.43
CA PRO A 214 -10.86 12.60 -17.88
C PRO A 214 -11.04 14.06 -18.33
N ARG A 215 -10.18 14.56 -19.22
CA ARG A 215 -10.48 15.81 -19.92
C ARG A 215 -11.46 15.48 -21.03
N ASN A 216 -12.60 16.15 -21.03
CA ASN A 216 -13.57 16.13 -22.13
C ASN A 216 -12.93 16.69 -23.41
#